data_32bc3c06fff2e0b1fc7e65f8bb81376c
#
_entry.id   32bc3c06fff2e0b1fc7e65f8bb81376c
#
_cell.length_a   1.000
_cell.length_b   1.000
_cell.length_c   1.000
_cell.angle_alpha   90.00
_cell.angle_beta   90.00
_cell.angle_gamma   90.00
#
_symmetry.space_group_name_H-M   'P 1'
#
loop_
_entity.id
_entity.type
_entity.pdbx_description
1 polymer ?
#
loop_
_entity_poly.entity_id
_entity_poly.type
_entity_poly.pdbx_seq_one_letter_code
_entity_poly.pdbx_strand_id
1 'polypeptide(L)'
;MVKKKLLSVTLVAVTVCSMIFTGCGNSAENTGNDTGKTDTDVQAGNTAGDVADVADDVEKPEKITIMVDGTFQATLADGQEEWVNKWEELTGIELEVIQPDHNAYYDVLGQTFASGPENWPDVVILGSSYYSGYAGEGALWDMTDAWNNSELKKNPNTDVAVVEGNMLDGHLYGLALGGGGGCMTFLRKQWLDNCGLDIPTTYEEYLEMLDAFSNGDPDGDGINGNTIGVSAAGFVGNEAPYTNYLPEFYQDAYPSFYQGEDGVWRDGFTEDSMKEAIKRLQDAYNKGYIDKESLTNATSNCRTKFMEGEFGAFTYWA
;
A
#
# COMPACT_ATOMS: atom_id res chain seq x y z
N MET A 1 -14.05 56.98 -13.53
CA MET A 1 -12.58 56.89 -13.41
C MET A 1 -12.24 55.66 -12.54
N VAL A 2 -11.93 54.56 -13.14
CA VAL A 2 -11.54 53.29 -12.43
C VAL A 2 -10.10 53.01 -12.82
N LYS A 3 -9.21 53.08 -11.83
CA LYS A 3 -7.77 52.78 -12.01
C LYS A 3 -7.57 51.26 -12.04
N LYS A 4 -7.12 50.73 -13.20
CA LYS A 4 -6.62 49.40 -13.35
C LYS A 4 -5.23 49.30 -12.71
N LYS A 5 -5.07 48.39 -11.72
CA LYS A 5 -3.75 47.96 -11.24
C LYS A 5 -3.28 46.80 -12.11
N LEU A 6 -2.17 46.98 -12.80
CA LEU A 6 -1.41 45.92 -13.45
C LEU A 6 -0.68 45.07 -12.37
N LEU A 7 -0.94 43.79 -12.36
CA LEU A 7 -0.12 42.82 -11.60
C LEU A 7 0.99 42.31 -12.52
N SER A 8 2.23 42.59 -12.14
CA SER A 8 3.43 42.11 -12.79
C SER A 8 3.67 40.68 -12.33
N VAL A 9 3.64 39.72 -13.28
CA VAL A 9 4.03 38.31 -13.05
C VAL A 9 5.51 38.19 -13.37
N THR A 10 6.32 37.95 -12.36
CA THR A 10 7.76 37.67 -12.52
C THR A 10 7.93 36.20 -12.81
N LEU A 11 8.32 35.87 -14.03
CA LEU A 11 8.67 34.52 -14.47
C LEU A 11 10.08 34.19 -13.98
N VAL A 12 10.19 33.24 -13.04
CA VAL A 12 11.51 32.69 -12.64
C VAL A 12 11.83 31.52 -13.56
N ALA A 13 12.81 31.68 -14.43
CA ALA A 13 13.35 30.62 -15.25
C ALA A 13 14.33 29.78 -14.41
N VAL A 14 14.00 28.53 -14.16
CA VAL A 14 14.92 27.54 -13.58
C VAL A 14 15.73 26.93 -14.71
N THR A 15 17.02 27.22 -14.73
CA THR A 15 17.99 26.65 -15.67
C THR A 15 18.43 25.27 -15.14
N VAL A 16 18.04 24.22 -15.82
CA VAL A 16 18.51 22.85 -15.54
C VAL A 16 19.88 22.67 -16.19
N CYS A 17 20.94 22.56 -15.38
CA CYS A 17 22.29 22.17 -15.82
C CYS A 17 22.35 20.65 -16.00
N SER A 18 22.31 20.19 -17.25
CA SER A 18 22.57 18.79 -17.60
C SER A 18 24.08 18.55 -17.64
N MET A 19 24.60 17.80 -16.68
CA MET A 19 25.97 17.27 -16.78
C MET A 19 25.96 15.93 -17.51
N ILE A 20 26.52 15.91 -18.70
CA ILE A 20 26.80 14.72 -19.50
C ILE A 20 28.13 14.16 -19.03
N PHE A 21 28.12 12.96 -18.41
CA PHE A 21 29.35 12.18 -18.24
C PHE A 21 29.52 11.21 -19.40
N THR A 22 30.46 11.51 -20.26
CA THR A 22 31.02 10.58 -21.24
C THR A 22 32.05 9.70 -20.56
N GLY A 23 31.75 8.43 -20.36
CA GLY A 23 32.70 7.42 -19.95
C GLY A 23 33.21 6.65 -21.14
N CYS A 24 34.46 6.79 -21.49
CA CYS A 24 35.19 5.93 -22.43
C CYS A 24 35.50 4.59 -21.78
N GLY A 25 35.10 3.52 -22.42
CA GLY A 25 35.59 2.19 -22.10
C GLY A 25 36.98 1.95 -22.70
N ASN A 26 37.74 1.10 -22.06
CA ASN A 26 38.79 0.36 -22.74
C ASN A 26 38.96 -1.02 -22.09
N SER A 27 38.82 -2.03 -22.93
CA SER A 27 39.15 -3.42 -22.66
C SER A 27 40.66 -3.60 -22.82
N ALA A 28 41.29 -4.37 -21.95
CA ALA A 28 42.44 -5.19 -22.34
C ALA A 28 42.72 -6.26 -21.29
N GLU A 29 43.03 -7.39 -21.83
CA GLU A 29 43.33 -8.71 -21.30
C GLU A 29 44.51 -8.81 -20.33
N ASN A 30 44.34 -9.71 -19.37
CA ASN A 30 45.10 -10.96 -19.14
C ASN A 30 46.56 -10.92 -18.67
N THR A 31 46.76 -11.84 -17.76
CA THR A 31 47.91 -12.66 -17.36
C THR A 31 48.70 -12.25 -16.11
N GLY A 32 48.73 -13.27 -15.21
CA GLY A 32 49.97 -13.70 -14.55
C GLY A 32 50.10 -13.44 -13.07
N ASN A 33 49.80 -14.46 -12.31
CA ASN A 33 50.63 -15.09 -11.26
C ASN A 33 51.67 -14.21 -10.53
N ASP A 34 51.55 -14.03 -9.25
CA ASP A 34 52.44 -14.63 -8.27
C ASP A 34 52.16 -14.22 -6.81
N THR A 35 52.35 -15.15 -5.98
CA THR A 35 52.45 -15.29 -4.54
C THR A 35 52.85 -14.05 -3.72
N GLY A 36 52.12 -13.86 -2.60
CA GLY A 36 52.54 -13.05 -1.48
C GLY A 36 51.62 -13.22 -0.27
N LYS A 37 51.91 -14.24 0.54
CA LYS A 37 51.39 -14.40 1.90
C LYS A 37 51.77 -13.23 2.77
N THR A 38 50.82 -12.62 3.44
CA THR A 38 51.06 -12.00 4.74
C THR A 38 49.88 -12.36 5.63
N ASP A 39 50.17 -13.28 6.54
CA ASP A 39 49.32 -13.60 7.69
C ASP A 39 49.22 -12.34 8.56
N THR A 40 47.98 -11.93 8.81
CA THR A 40 47.66 -11.14 9.98
C THR A 40 46.52 -11.85 10.68
N ASP A 41 46.90 -12.65 11.67
CA ASP A 41 46.02 -13.18 12.71
C ASP A 41 45.25 -12.02 13.34
N VAL A 42 43.93 -11.96 13.08
CA VAL A 42 43.01 -11.29 13.96
C VAL A 42 42.29 -12.37 14.75
N GLN A 43 42.82 -12.57 15.92
CA GLN A 43 42.32 -13.45 16.95
C GLN A 43 40.87 -13.08 17.30
N ALA A 44 39.93 -13.93 16.92
CA ALA A 44 38.55 -13.86 17.39
C ALA A 44 38.56 -14.11 18.91
N GLY A 45 38.52 -13.05 19.66
CA GLY A 45 38.29 -13.08 21.10
C GLY A 45 36.83 -13.46 21.37
N ASN A 46 36.61 -14.75 21.59
CA ASN A 46 35.37 -15.27 22.12
C ASN A 46 35.32 -14.93 23.60
N THR A 47 34.79 -13.78 23.96
CA THR A 47 34.30 -13.52 25.32
C THR A 47 32.80 -13.71 25.30
N ALA A 48 32.38 -14.92 25.72
CA ALA A 48 31.04 -15.12 26.27
C ALA A 48 30.96 -14.22 27.51
N GLY A 49 30.52 -13.01 27.31
CA GLY A 49 30.13 -12.10 28.39
C GLY A 49 28.66 -12.38 28.69
N ASP A 50 28.36 -12.56 29.96
CA ASP A 50 27.04 -12.70 30.56
C ASP A 50 26.02 -11.78 29.89
N VAL A 51 25.06 -12.35 29.15
CA VAL A 51 23.85 -11.67 28.71
C VAL A 51 22.81 -11.86 29.80
N ALA A 52 23.04 -11.21 30.92
CA ALA A 52 22.04 -11.03 31.96
C ALA A 52 21.88 -9.53 32.17
N ASP A 53 20.64 -9.02 32.07
CA ASP A 53 20.22 -7.66 32.40
C ASP A 53 20.61 -6.54 31.39
N VAL A 54 20.16 -6.60 30.15
CA VAL A 54 20.11 -5.41 29.27
C VAL A 54 18.71 -4.79 29.24
N ALA A 55 17.73 -5.40 29.89
CA ALA A 55 16.33 -4.92 29.85
C ALA A 55 16.01 -3.81 30.88
N ASP A 56 16.90 -3.54 31.84
CA ASP A 56 16.57 -2.63 32.97
C ASP A 56 17.20 -1.23 32.84
N ASP A 57 17.92 -0.91 31.76
CA ASP A 57 18.65 0.38 31.66
C ASP A 57 18.35 1.17 30.38
N VAL A 58 17.27 0.82 29.66
CA VAL A 58 16.81 1.65 28.53
C VAL A 58 15.93 2.75 29.11
N GLU A 59 16.45 3.99 29.10
CA GLU A 59 15.68 5.15 29.54
C GLU A 59 14.41 5.28 28.69
N LYS A 60 13.27 5.35 29.35
CA LYS A 60 11.97 5.49 28.70
C LYS A 60 11.94 6.82 27.95
N PRO A 61 11.58 6.85 26.66
CA PRO A 61 11.50 8.09 25.91
C PRO A 61 10.44 9.02 26.51
N GLU A 62 10.71 10.31 26.52
CA GLU A 62 9.72 11.32 26.94
C GLU A 62 8.62 11.48 25.88
N LYS A 63 8.96 11.30 24.60
CA LYS A 63 8.08 11.48 23.44
C LYS A 63 8.34 10.45 22.37
N ILE A 64 7.28 10.05 21.66
CA ILE A 64 7.30 9.25 20.42
C ILE A 64 6.50 10.00 19.36
N THR A 65 7.07 10.07 18.16
CA THR A 65 6.44 10.61 16.97
C THR A 65 6.04 9.47 16.05
N ILE A 66 4.75 9.39 15.68
CA ILE A 66 4.24 8.37 14.76
C ILE A 66 3.63 9.02 13.51
N MET A 67 4.04 8.55 12.33
CA MET A 67 3.40 8.96 11.08
C MET A 67 2.48 7.85 10.58
N VAL A 68 1.20 8.17 10.43
CA VAL A 68 0.14 7.23 10.06
C VAL A 68 -0.65 7.75 8.85
N ASP A 69 -1.16 6.83 8.05
CA ASP A 69 -2.08 7.14 6.96
C ASP A 69 -3.41 7.70 7.51
N GLY A 70 -3.98 8.68 6.81
CA GLY A 70 -5.22 9.35 7.21
C GLY A 70 -6.45 8.44 7.37
N THR A 71 -6.39 7.21 6.87
CA THR A 71 -7.46 6.22 7.02
C THR A 71 -7.17 5.19 8.11
N PHE A 72 -5.95 5.13 8.62
CA PHE A 72 -5.52 4.07 9.52
C PHE A 72 -5.89 4.32 11.00
N GLN A 73 -5.88 5.56 11.42
CA GLN A 73 -6.17 5.97 12.79
C GLN A 73 -7.38 6.89 12.84
N ALA A 74 -8.02 6.99 14.00
CA ALA A 74 -9.03 7.99 14.23
C ALA A 74 -8.50 9.39 13.89
N THR A 75 -9.31 10.20 13.23
CA THR A 75 -9.04 11.61 12.99
C THR A 75 -9.40 12.43 14.23
N LEU A 76 -9.06 13.73 14.24
CA LEU A 76 -9.51 14.63 15.31
C LEU A 76 -11.04 14.62 15.45
N ALA A 77 -11.78 14.47 14.35
CA ALA A 77 -13.23 14.38 14.37
C ALA A 77 -13.74 13.06 14.97
N ASP A 78 -12.93 11.99 14.95
CA ASP A 78 -13.28 10.65 15.42
C ASP A 78 -12.75 10.37 16.85
N GLY A 79 -12.28 11.39 17.55
CA GLY A 79 -11.80 11.28 18.93
C GLY A 79 -10.32 10.94 19.05
N GLN A 80 -9.49 11.28 18.09
CA GLN A 80 -8.03 11.06 18.12
C GLN A 80 -7.39 11.66 19.40
N GLU A 81 -7.82 12.86 19.79
CA GLU A 81 -7.31 13.52 21.00
C GLU A 81 -7.58 12.69 22.28
N GLU A 82 -8.78 12.12 22.40
CA GLU A 82 -9.12 11.27 23.56
C GLU A 82 -8.28 9.98 23.57
N TRP A 83 -8.03 9.41 22.39
CA TRP A 83 -7.18 8.23 22.25
C TRP A 83 -5.71 8.54 22.60
N VAL A 84 -5.16 9.65 22.13
CA VAL A 84 -3.80 10.10 22.44
C VAL A 84 -3.66 10.36 23.95
N ASN A 85 -4.60 11.10 24.55
CA ASN A 85 -4.61 11.34 25.99
C ASN A 85 -4.64 10.03 26.79
N LYS A 86 -5.39 9.03 26.31
CA LYS A 86 -5.44 7.71 26.97
C LYS A 86 -4.14 6.94 26.85
N TRP A 87 -3.49 7.02 25.69
CA TRP A 87 -2.14 6.48 25.49
C TRP A 87 -1.14 7.12 26.47
N GLU A 88 -1.11 8.44 26.56
CA GLU A 88 -0.20 9.19 27.44
C GLU A 88 -0.46 8.87 28.91
N GLU A 89 -1.73 8.77 29.33
CA GLU A 89 -2.10 8.35 30.67
C GLU A 89 -1.54 6.96 31.03
N LEU A 90 -1.66 6.01 30.09
CA LEU A 90 -1.26 4.62 30.32
C LEU A 90 0.26 4.41 30.25
N THR A 91 0.91 5.11 29.35
CA THR A 91 2.34 4.91 29.08
C THR A 91 3.22 5.95 29.79
N GLY A 92 2.70 7.15 30.04
CA GLY A 92 3.47 8.31 30.49
C GLY A 92 4.49 8.78 29.44
N ILE A 93 4.23 8.53 28.15
CA ILE A 93 5.03 8.98 26.99
C ILE A 93 4.15 9.90 26.17
N GLU A 94 4.63 11.10 25.84
CA GLU A 94 3.96 11.99 24.90
C GLU A 94 3.87 11.34 23.53
N LEU A 95 2.72 11.39 22.88
CA LEU A 95 2.53 10.85 21.52
C LEU A 95 2.16 11.94 20.53
N GLU A 96 3.04 12.21 19.58
CA GLU A 96 2.76 13.08 18.44
C GLU A 96 2.33 12.24 17.23
N VAL A 97 1.12 12.50 16.73
CA VAL A 97 0.58 11.84 15.55
C VAL A 97 0.68 12.77 14.35
N ILE A 98 1.48 12.39 13.35
CA ILE A 98 1.57 13.02 12.05
C ILE A 98 0.68 12.23 11.11
N GLN A 99 -0.38 12.86 10.59
CA GLN A 99 -1.41 12.18 9.80
C GLN A 99 -1.66 12.89 8.47
N PRO A 100 -0.82 12.68 7.45
CA PRO A 100 -1.07 13.17 6.10
C PRO A 100 -2.38 12.61 5.53
N ASP A 101 -2.95 13.32 4.57
CA ASP A 101 -4.07 12.81 3.77
C ASP A 101 -3.69 11.47 3.11
N HIS A 102 -4.62 10.53 3.07
CA HIS A 102 -4.42 9.20 2.51
C HIS A 102 -3.77 9.21 1.13
N ASN A 103 -4.27 10.02 0.22
CA ASN A 103 -3.76 10.08 -1.16
C ASN A 103 -2.35 10.72 -1.24
N ALA A 104 -1.93 11.48 -0.25
CA ALA A 104 -0.63 12.12 -0.18
C ALA A 104 0.38 11.42 0.73
N TYR A 105 -0.04 10.36 1.43
CA TYR A 105 0.75 9.74 2.49
C TYR A 105 2.17 9.36 2.06
N TYR A 106 2.30 8.59 0.98
CA TYR A 106 3.61 8.13 0.51
C TYR A 106 4.46 9.22 -0.11
N ASP A 107 3.85 10.25 -0.70
CA ASP A 107 4.59 11.42 -1.19
C ASP A 107 5.17 12.22 -0.03
N VAL A 108 4.38 12.44 1.03
CA VAL A 108 4.84 13.12 2.26
C VAL A 108 5.88 12.28 2.98
N LEU A 109 5.68 10.97 3.10
CA LEU A 109 6.63 10.05 3.70
C LEU A 109 7.98 10.08 2.96
N GLY A 110 7.97 10.01 1.63
CA GLY A 110 9.17 10.10 0.81
C GLY A 110 9.93 11.42 1.00
N GLN A 111 9.21 12.56 1.08
CA GLN A 111 9.80 13.86 1.38
C GLN A 111 10.39 13.89 2.80
N THR A 112 9.71 13.29 3.77
CA THR A 112 10.19 13.20 5.15
C THR A 112 11.49 12.41 5.23
N PHE A 113 11.57 11.23 4.59
CA PHE A 113 12.81 10.46 4.55
C PHE A 113 13.95 11.17 3.78
N ALA A 114 13.62 11.90 2.72
CA ALA A 114 14.60 12.70 1.97
C ALA A 114 15.13 13.91 2.74
N SER A 115 14.45 14.36 3.79
CA SER A 115 14.85 15.53 4.59
C SER A 115 15.98 15.26 5.59
N GLY A 116 16.34 13.99 5.80
CA GLY A 116 17.40 13.56 6.70
C GLY A 116 16.90 12.93 8.00
N PRO A 117 17.71 12.03 8.60
CA PRO A 117 17.31 11.22 9.77
C PRO A 117 16.83 12.02 10.99
N GLU A 118 17.32 13.24 11.14
CA GLU A 118 16.95 14.13 12.25
C GLU A 118 15.49 14.60 12.19
N ASN A 119 14.82 14.41 11.05
CA ASN A 119 13.43 14.80 10.83
C ASN A 119 12.50 13.57 10.70
N TRP A 120 13.04 12.37 10.83
CA TRP A 120 12.24 11.17 10.69
C TRP A 120 11.37 10.95 11.94
N PRO A 121 10.12 10.54 11.78
CA PRO A 121 9.32 10.08 12.90
C PRO A 121 9.91 8.78 13.47
N ASP A 122 9.66 8.52 14.76
CA ASP A 122 10.13 7.31 15.44
C ASP A 122 9.45 6.05 14.89
N VAL A 123 8.20 6.18 14.48
CA VAL A 123 7.38 5.08 13.94
C VAL A 123 6.66 5.53 12.67
N VAL A 124 6.68 4.67 11.65
CA VAL A 124 5.95 4.88 10.39
C VAL A 124 5.14 3.64 10.01
N ILE A 125 4.03 3.83 9.32
CA ILE A 125 3.25 2.74 8.75
C ILE A 125 3.60 2.59 7.27
N LEU A 126 3.97 1.38 6.87
CA LEU A 126 4.46 1.10 5.52
C LEU A 126 3.67 -0.04 4.86
N GLY A 127 3.33 0.13 3.59
CA GLY A 127 2.99 -0.99 2.72
C GLY A 127 4.23 -1.84 2.40
N SER A 128 4.04 -3.10 2.03
CA SER A 128 5.11 -4.09 1.85
C SER A 128 6.22 -3.67 0.89
N SER A 129 5.88 -2.99 -0.21
CA SER A 129 6.86 -2.50 -1.19
C SER A 129 7.77 -1.41 -0.63
N TYR A 130 7.20 -0.48 0.13
CA TYR A 130 7.97 0.57 0.81
C TYR A 130 8.80 0.02 1.96
N TYR A 131 8.25 -0.94 2.71
CA TYR A 131 8.95 -1.63 3.79
C TYR A 131 10.24 -2.28 3.29
N SER A 132 10.16 -3.09 2.24
CA SER A 132 11.35 -3.76 1.67
C SER A 132 12.35 -2.76 1.06
N GLY A 133 11.86 -1.69 0.42
CA GLY A 133 12.70 -0.64 -0.14
C GLY A 133 13.50 0.09 0.94
N TYR A 134 12.83 0.65 1.95
CA TYR A 134 13.49 1.40 3.02
C TYR A 134 14.38 0.52 3.91
N ALA A 135 14.02 -0.76 4.13
CA ALA A 135 14.88 -1.70 4.82
C ALA A 135 16.19 -1.93 4.03
N GLY A 136 16.10 -2.14 2.71
CA GLY A 136 17.25 -2.32 1.85
C GLY A 136 18.16 -1.11 1.74
N GLU A 137 17.61 0.10 1.89
CA GLU A 137 18.34 1.37 1.93
C GLU A 137 18.93 1.70 3.32
N GLY A 138 18.64 0.89 4.34
CA GLY A 138 19.10 1.11 5.71
C GLY A 138 18.38 2.26 6.44
N ALA A 139 17.20 2.63 5.97
CA ALA A 139 16.39 3.69 6.58
C ALA A 139 15.50 3.18 7.73
N LEU A 140 15.37 1.87 7.90
CA LEU A 140 14.64 1.25 9.00
C LEU A 140 15.60 0.61 10.00
N TRP A 141 15.24 0.69 11.26
CA TRP A 141 16.00 0.05 12.32
C TRP A 141 15.84 -1.48 12.27
N ASP A 142 16.97 -2.20 12.31
CA ASP A 142 16.98 -3.65 12.51
C ASP A 142 16.62 -3.95 13.97
N MET A 143 15.39 -4.37 14.18
CA MET A 143 14.83 -4.69 15.49
C MET A 143 14.89 -6.19 15.85
N THR A 144 15.67 -6.99 15.11
CA THR A 144 15.74 -8.45 15.26
C THR A 144 16.10 -8.86 16.69
N ASP A 145 17.15 -8.25 17.25
CA ASP A 145 17.57 -8.56 18.62
C ASP A 145 16.54 -8.08 19.65
N ALA A 146 15.97 -6.90 19.47
CA ALA A 146 14.91 -6.38 20.33
C ALA A 146 13.68 -7.30 20.30
N TRP A 147 13.27 -7.75 19.13
CA TRP A 147 12.18 -8.71 18.98
C TRP A 147 12.47 -10.02 19.69
N ASN A 148 13.64 -10.61 19.47
CA ASN A 148 14.02 -11.90 20.04
C ASN A 148 14.06 -11.89 21.58
N ASN A 149 14.37 -10.75 22.17
CA ASN A 149 14.44 -10.57 23.63
C ASN A 149 13.17 -9.96 24.24
N SER A 150 12.18 -9.59 23.43
CA SER A 150 10.98 -8.90 23.89
C SER A 150 10.01 -9.79 24.65
N GLU A 151 9.30 -9.22 25.61
CA GLU A 151 8.15 -9.86 26.24
C GLU A 151 6.96 -10.00 25.27
N LEU A 152 6.92 -9.17 24.21
CA LEU A 152 5.90 -9.26 23.17
C LEU A 152 5.98 -10.60 22.43
N LYS A 153 7.19 -11.06 22.09
CA LYS A 153 7.40 -12.37 21.44
C LYS A 153 6.92 -13.54 22.32
N LYS A 154 6.97 -13.38 23.64
CA LYS A 154 6.55 -14.39 24.62
C LYS A 154 5.05 -14.33 24.95
N ASN A 155 4.38 -13.25 24.54
CA ASN A 155 2.97 -13.05 24.83
C ASN A 155 2.11 -14.06 24.04
N PRO A 156 1.24 -14.86 24.70
CA PRO A 156 0.43 -15.87 24.02
C PRO A 156 -0.59 -15.31 23.00
N ASN A 157 -0.85 -14.00 23.04
CA ASN A 157 -1.72 -13.32 22.08
C ASN A 157 -0.95 -12.77 20.87
N THR A 158 0.37 -12.91 20.83
CA THR A 158 1.18 -12.49 19.68
C THR A 158 1.27 -13.64 18.68
N ASP A 159 0.85 -13.39 17.44
CA ASP A 159 1.10 -14.32 16.34
C ASP A 159 2.55 -14.15 15.84
N VAL A 160 3.44 -14.93 16.43
CA VAL A 160 4.87 -14.90 16.11
C VAL A 160 5.13 -15.22 14.64
N ALA A 161 4.34 -16.12 14.03
CA ALA A 161 4.52 -16.47 12.62
C ALA A 161 4.19 -15.31 11.70
N VAL A 162 3.17 -14.51 12.02
CA VAL A 162 2.83 -13.28 11.28
C VAL A 162 3.94 -12.25 11.39
N VAL A 163 4.50 -12.04 12.58
CA VAL A 163 5.60 -11.09 12.78
C VAL A 163 6.85 -11.55 12.03
N GLU A 164 7.28 -12.81 12.22
CA GLU A 164 8.49 -13.35 11.61
C GLU A 164 8.34 -13.58 10.09
N GLY A 165 7.12 -13.70 9.59
CA GLY A 165 6.82 -13.73 8.15
C GLY A 165 7.20 -12.44 7.42
N ASN A 166 7.41 -11.33 8.14
CA ASN A 166 7.88 -10.07 7.56
C ASN A 166 9.41 -9.89 7.59
N MET A 167 10.16 -10.89 8.04
CA MET A 167 11.62 -10.82 8.01
C MET A 167 12.14 -10.77 6.56
N LEU A 168 13.13 -9.90 6.33
CA LEU A 168 13.87 -9.78 5.08
C LEU A 168 15.27 -10.33 5.33
N ASP A 169 15.66 -11.39 4.65
CA ASP A 169 16.96 -12.06 4.82
C ASP A 169 17.31 -12.42 6.27
N GLY A 170 16.28 -12.74 7.08
CA GLY A 170 16.42 -13.09 8.49
C GLY A 170 16.44 -11.91 9.46
N HIS A 171 16.23 -10.69 8.98
CA HIS A 171 16.18 -9.46 9.75
C HIS A 171 14.77 -8.87 9.83
N LEU A 172 14.37 -8.41 10.99
CA LEU A 172 13.08 -7.78 11.23
C LEU A 172 13.23 -6.25 11.30
N TYR A 173 12.50 -5.54 10.46
CA TYR A 173 12.53 -4.07 10.40
C TYR A 173 11.19 -3.42 10.75
N GLY A 174 10.18 -4.22 11.06
CA GLY A 174 8.86 -3.73 11.44
C GLY A 174 7.94 -4.84 11.88
N LEU A 175 6.92 -4.50 12.63
CA LEU A 175 5.87 -5.41 13.08
C LEU A 175 4.70 -5.36 12.11
N ALA A 176 4.20 -6.53 11.71
CA ALA A 176 2.98 -6.59 10.93
C ALA A 176 1.81 -6.04 11.76
N LEU A 177 1.05 -5.15 11.15
CA LEU A 177 -0.27 -4.82 11.64
C LEU A 177 -1.17 -6.05 11.43
N GLY A 178 -2.02 -6.35 12.38
CA GLY A 178 -2.95 -7.47 12.29
C GLY A 178 -3.73 -7.45 10.97
N GLY A 179 -4.02 -8.63 10.43
CA GLY A 179 -4.71 -8.76 9.15
C GLY A 179 -6.03 -8.00 9.16
N GLY A 180 -6.17 -7.05 8.25
CA GLY A 180 -7.46 -6.45 7.92
C GLY A 180 -8.36 -7.47 7.22
N GLY A 181 -9.65 -7.19 7.11
CA GLY A 181 -10.53 -7.90 6.19
C GLY A 181 -9.99 -7.77 4.76
N GLY A 182 -10.14 -8.79 3.95
CA GLY A 182 -9.73 -8.69 2.53
C GLY A 182 -10.62 -7.73 1.74
N CYS A 183 -10.31 -7.56 0.46
CA CYS A 183 -11.25 -6.94 -0.47
C CYS A 183 -12.47 -7.85 -0.67
N MET A 184 -13.65 -7.26 -0.60
CA MET A 184 -14.91 -7.94 -0.91
C MET A 184 -15.77 -7.09 -1.83
N THR A 185 -16.69 -7.73 -2.53
CA THR A 185 -17.62 -7.03 -3.41
C THR A 185 -18.91 -6.71 -2.65
N PHE A 186 -19.19 -5.41 -2.52
CA PHE A 186 -20.46 -4.90 -1.99
C PHE A 186 -21.46 -4.75 -3.12
N LEU A 187 -22.67 -5.23 -2.92
CA LEU A 187 -23.76 -5.13 -3.88
C LEU A 187 -24.93 -4.32 -3.30
N ARG A 188 -25.54 -3.48 -4.11
CA ARG A 188 -26.75 -2.79 -3.72
C ARG A 188 -27.94 -3.78 -3.78
N LYS A 189 -28.31 -4.26 -2.60
CA LYS A 189 -29.40 -5.25 -2.51
C LYS A 189 -30.71 -4.71 -3.10
N GLN A 190 -31.03 -3.43 -2.87
CA GLN A 190 -32.25 -2.83 -3.43
C GLN A 190 -32.26 -2.89 -4.96
N TRP A 191 -31.10 -2.74 -5.61
CA TRP A 191 -31.01 -2.84 -7.07
C TRP A 191 -31.23 -4.27 -7.57
N LEU A 192 -30.72 -5.26 -6.85
CA LEU A 192 -31.01 -6.66 -7.13
C LEU A 192 -32.53 -6.92 -7.02
N ASP A 193 -33.14 -6.47 -5.93
CA ASP A 193 -34.59 -6.64 -5.69
C ASP A 193 -35.44 -5.96 -6.77
N ASN A 194 -35.07 -4.74 -7.18
CA ASN A 194 -35.78 -4.00 -8.24
C ASN A 194 -35.67 -4.69 -9.60
N CYS A 195 -34.49 -5.30 -9.88
CA CYS A 195 -34.28 -6.07 -11.11
C CYS A 195 -34.82 -7.51 -11.04
N GLY A 196 -35.28 -7.97 -9.87
CA GLY A 196 -35.75 -9.35 -9.68
C GLY A 196 -34.62 -10.38 -9.74
N LEU A 197 -33.43 -10.02 -9.34
CA LEU A 197 -32.22 -10.85 -9.38
C LEU A 197 -31.83 -11.32 -7.97
N ASP A 198 -31.26 -12.51 -7.90
CA ASP A 198 -30.60 -13.03 -6.73
C ASP A 198 -29.10 -12.53 -6.68
N ILE A 199 -28.43 -12.75 -5.55
CA ILE A 199 -27.00 -12.49 -5.44
C ILE A 199 -26.26 -13.44 -6.40
N PRO A 200 -25.43 -12.94 -7.33
CA PRO A 200 -24.74 -13.77 -8.29
C PRO A 200 -23.75 -14.73 -7.61
N THR A 201 -23.75 -15.98 -8.05
CA THR A 201 -22.85 -17.04 -7.59
C THR A 201 -21.93 -17.55 -8.69
N THR A 202 -22.21 -17.19 -9.93
CA THR A 202 -21.39 -17.50 -11.11
C THR A 202 -20.99 -16.22 -11.85
N TYR A 203 -19.99 -16.34 -12.73
CA TYR A 203 -19.58 -15.21 -13.56
C TYR A 203 -20.67 -14.80 -14.57
N GLU A 204 -21.41 -15.74 -15.09
CA GLU A 204 -22.55 -15.50 -15.98
C GLU A 204 -23.66 -14.71 -15.27
N GLU A 205 -24.03 -15.11 -14.06
CA GLU A 205 -25.00 -14.37 -13.23
C GLU A 205 -24.49 -12.96 -12.86
N TYR A 206 -23.18 -12.83 -12.63
CA TYR A 206 -22.56 -11.52 -12.41
C TYR A 206 -22.69 -10.62 -13.65
N LEU A 207 -22.45 -11.14 -14.84
CA LEU A 207 -22.63 -10.38 -16.08
C LEU A 207 -24.11 -10.01 -16.34
N GLU A 208 -25.04 -10.90 -16.01
CA GLU A 208 -26.48 -10.60 -16.07
C GLU A 208 -26.86 -9.47 -15.10
N MET A 209 -26.33 -9.51 -13.89
CA MET A 209 -26.50 -8.42 -12.91
C MET A 209 -25.93 -7.10 -13.44
N LEU A 210 -24.71 -7.09 -14.00
CA LEU A 210 -24.12 -5.89 -14.58
C LEU A 210 -24.94 -5.32 -15.73
N ASP A 211 -25.50 -6.19 -16.59
CA ASP A 211 -26.39 -5.78 -17.68
C ASP A 211 -27.66 -5.11 -17.14
N ALA A 212 -28.31 -5.74 -16.18
CA ALA A 212 -29.50 -5.20 -15.54
C ALA A 212 -29.25 -3.87 -14.82
N PHE A 213 -28.09 -3.74 -14.16
CA PHE A 213 -27.70 -2.51 -13.46
C PHE A 213 -27.33 -1.38 -14.43
N SER A 214 -26.79 -1.71 -15.61
CA SER A 214 -26.33 -0.70 -16.57
C SER A 214 -27.39 -0.32 -17.60
N ASN A 215 -28.30 -1.22 -17.95
CA ASN A 215 -29.27 -1.03 -19.05
C ASN A 215 -30.72 -1.03 -18.57
N GLY A 216 -30.99 -1.46 -17.34
CA GLY A 216 -32.28 -1.44 -16.70
C GLY A 216 -32.54 -0.16 -15.91
N ASP A 217 -33.49 -0.27 -14.96
CA ASP A 217 -33.85 0.78 -13.99
C ASP A 217 -33.66 0.20 -12.56
N PRO A 218 -32.39 -0.03 -12.14
CA PRO A 218 -32.15 -0.69 -10.86
C PRO A 218 -32.40 0.23 -9.66
N ASP A 219 -32.29 1.54 -9.80
CA ASP A 219 -32.55 2.53 -8.75
C ASP A 219 -34.02 2.87 -8.63
N GLY A 220 -34.85 2.51 -9.63
CA GLY A 220 -36.29 2.66 -9.63
C GLY A 220 -36.77 4.08 -9.87
N ASP A 221 -35.97 4.91 -10.55
CA ASP A 221 -36.34 6.29 -10.88
C ASP A 221 -37.21 6.41 -12.15
N GLY A 222 -37.42 5.31 -12.86
CA GLY A 222 -38.19 5.21 -14.09
C GLY A 222 -37.39 5.47 -15.35
N ILE A 223 -36.07 5.58 -15.29
CA ILE A 223 -35.17 5.84 -16.40
C ILE A 223 -34.21 4.65 -16.60
N ASN A 224 -34.33 3.96 -17.70
CA ASN A 224 -33.41 2.86 -18.02
C ASN A 224 -32.03 3.40 -18.48
N GLY A 225 -30.96 2.74 -18.07
CA GLY A 225 -29.63 2.97 -18.60
C GLY A 225 -28.95 4.26 -18.14
N ASN A 226 -29.38 4.83 -17.00
CA ASN A 226 -28.78 6.00 -16.37
C ASN A 226 -27.86 5.67 -15.19
N THR A 227 -27.68 4.39 -14.88
CA THR A 227 -26.83 3.87 -13.81
C THR A 227 -25.69 3.00 -14.38
N ILE A 228 -24.76 2.60 -13.54
CA ILE A 228 -23.56 1.85 -13.92
C ILE A 228 -23.52 0.54 -13.12
N GLY A 229 -23.09 -0.55 -13.75
CA GLY A 229 -22.98 -1.85 -13.09
C GLY A 229 -21.93 -1.85 -11.99
N VAL A 230 -20.68 -1.51 -12.35
CA VAL A 230 -19.53 -1.54 -11.45
C VAL A 230 -18.56 -0.39 -11.77
N SER A 231 -17.90 0.14 -10.74
CA SER A 231 -16.78 1.06 -10.89
C SER A 231 -15.56 0.57 -10.12
N ALA A 232 -14.38 1.04 -10.52
CA ALA A 232 -13.11 0.72 -9.89
C ALA A 232 -12.10 1.87 -10.05
N ALA A 233 -11.00 1.80 -9.32
CA ALA A 233 -9.85 2.69 -9.44
C ALA A 233 -8.57 1.87 -9.67
N GLY A 234 -7.42 2.52 -9.92
CA GLY A 234 -6.11 1.88 -9.91
C GLY A 234 -5.49 1.64 -11.28
N PHE A 235 -5.98 2.29 -12.34
CA PHE A 235 -5.29 2.29 -13.65
C PHE A 235 -4.25 3.38 -13.76
N VAL A 236 -4.33 4.43 -12.95
CA VAL A 236 -3.45 5.60 -13.02
C VAL A 236 -3.02 6.04 -11.62
N GLY A 237 -1.87 6.69 -11.53
CA GLY A 237 -1.33 7.21 -10.27
C GLY A 237 -0.77 6.11 -9.36
N ASN A 238 -0.70 6.42 -8.07
CA ASN A 238 -0.21 5.53 -7.02
C ASN A 238 -1.34 4.79 -6.30
N GLU A 239 -2.51 4.74 -6.91
CA GLU A 239 -3.66 4.06 -6.34
C GLU A 239 -3.47 2.53 -6.35
N ALA A 240 -4.02 1.87 -5.35
CA ALA A 240 -4.10 0.42 -5.36
C ALA A 240 -4.92 -0.06 -6.56
N PRO A 241 -4.48 -1.09 -7.28
CA PRO A 241 -5.11 -1.53 -8.52
C PRO A 241 -6.41 -2.31 -8.23
N TYR A 242 -7.44 -1.63 -7.73
CA TYR A 242 -8.73 -2.26 -7.40
C TYR A 242 -9.40 -2.93 -8.59
N THR A 243 -9.07 -2.51 -9.81
CA THR A 243 -9.47 -3.22 -11.02
C THR A 243 -9.02 -4.67 -11.04
N ASN A 244 -7.90 -4.99 -10.40
CA ASN A 244 -7.39 -6.35 -10.29
C ASN A 244 -8.26 -7.25 -9.38
N TYR A 245 -9.18 -6.69 -8.61
CA TYR A 245 -10.13 -7.44 -7.77
C TYR A 245 -11.48 -7.67 -8.45
N LEU A 246 -11.66 -7.22 -9.69
CA LEU A 246 -12.88 -7.47 -10.45
C LEU A 246 -12.98 -8.95 -10.85
N PRO A 247 -14.22 -9.52 -10.88
CA PRO A 247 -14.43 -10.92 -11.21
C PRO A 247 -13.87 -11.36 -12.56
N GLU A 248 -13.69 -10.45 -13.50
CA GLU A 248 -13.08 -10.68 -14.82
C GLU A 248 -11.69 -11.33 -14.71
N PHE A 249 -10.91 -10.98 -13.69
CA PHE A 249 -9.58 -11.57 -13.46
C PHE A 249 -9.66 -12.95 -12.79
N TYR A 250 -10.58 -13.12 -11.85
CA TYR A 250 -10.63 -14.30 -10.99
C TYR A 250 -11.29 -15.53 -11.61
N GLN A 251 -11.54 -15.54 -12.92
CA GLN A 251 -12.00 -16.74 -13.59
C GLN A 251 -10.87 -17.77 -13.77
N ASP A 252 -9.70 -17.31 -14.19
CA ASP A 252 -8.54 -18.15 -14.51
C ASP A 252 -7.20 -17.39 -14.48
N ALA A 253 -7.18 -16.13 -14.04
CA ALA A 253 -5.99 -15.30 -14.00
C ALA A 253 -5.67 -14.85 -12.57
N TYR A 254 -4.39 -14.54 -12.34
CA TYR A 254 -3.89 -13.98 -11.08
C TYR A 254 -3.12 -12.69 -11.39
N PRO A 255 -3.72 -11.50 -11.20
CA PRO A 255 -3.05 -10.22 -11.44
C PRO A 255 -2.08 -9.87 -10.29
N SER A 256 -1.16 -10.77 -10.01
CA SER A 256 -0.12 -10.64 -8.97
C SER A 256 0.97 -11.68 -9.14
N PHE A 257 2.03 -11.60 -8.33
CA PHE A 257 2.92 -12.73 -8.11
C PHE A 257 2.22 -13.74 -7.20
N TYR A 258 2.32 -15.03 -7.55
CA TYR A 258 1.73 -16.10 -6.76
C TYR A 258 2.60 -17.36 -6.80
N GLN A 259 2.46 -18.20 -5.77
CA GLN A 259 3.12 -19.50 -5.72
C GLN A 259 2.17 -20.58 -6.23
N GLY A 260 2.55 -21.29 -7.27
CA GLY A 260 1.79 -22.42 -7.77
C GLY A 260 1.80 -23.62 -6.82
N GLU A 261 0.96 -24.60 -7.07
CA GLU A 261 0.89 -25.87 -6.28
C GLU A 261 2.22 -26.63 -6.24
N ASP A 262 3.08 -26.44 -7.21
CA ASP A 262 4.44 -26.98 -7.30
C ASP A 262 5.48 -26.19 -6.49
N GLY A 263 5.06 -25.15 -5.78
CA GLY A 263 5.92 -24.29 -4.98
C GLY A 263 6.75 -23.26 -5.78
N VAL A 264 6.54 -23.17 -7.10
CA VAL A 264 7.26 -22.23 -7.96
C VAL A 264 6.53 -20.89 -8.00
N TRP A 265 7.27 -19.80 -7.80
CA TRP A 265 6.74 -18.44 -7.94
C TRP A 265 6.56 -18.06 -9.41
N ARG A 266 5.42 -17.47 -9.72
CA ARG A 266 5.01 -17.03 -11.06
C ARG A 266 4.57 -15.58 -11.04
N ASP A 267 4.78 -14.92 -12.17
CA ASP A 267 4.21 -13.60 -12.44
C ASP A 267 2.95 -13.79 -13.30
N GLY A 268 1.78 -13.70 -12.66
CA GLY A 268 0.49 -13.89 -13.33
C GLY A 268 0.21 -12.87 -14.43
N PHE A 269 0.86 -11.70 -14.41
CA PHE A 269 0.73 -10.71 -15.48
C PHE A 269 1.35 -11.18 -16.81
N THR A 270 2.26 -12.15 -16.81
CA THR A 270 2.91 -12.68 -18.01
C THR A 270 2.21 -13.91 -18.59
N GLU A 271 1.20 -14.44 -17.92
CA GLU A 271 0.48 -15.64 -18.34
C GLU A 271 -0.56 -15.37 -19.43
N ASP A 272 -0.86 -16.40 -20.24
CA ASP A 272 -1.85 -16.27 -21.30
C ASP A 272 -3.27 -16.05 -20.79
N SER A 273 -3.60 -16.56 -19.61
CA SER A 273 -4.87 -16.32 -18.91
C SER A 273 -5.12 -14.84 -18.64
N MET A 274 -4.06 -14.06 -18.43
CA MET A 274 -4.16 -12.61 -18.25
C MET A 274 -4.71 -11.90 -19.50
N LYS A 275 -4.37 -12.37 -20.70
CA LYS A 275 -4.90 -11.81 -21.95
C LYS A 275 -6.41 -12.02 -22.06
N GLU A 276 -6.90 -13.18 -21.62
CA GLU A 276 -8.32 -13.50 -21.63
C GLU A 276 -9.06 -12.67 -20.55
N ALA A 277 -8.45 -12.49 -19.38
CA ALA A 277 -8.98 -11.62 -18.34
C ALA A 277 -9.13 -10.17 -18.81
N ILE A 278 -8.11 -9.62 -19.48
CA ILE A 278 -8.14 -8.27 -20.04
C ILE A 278 -9.22 -8.15 -21.14
N LYS A 279 -9.42 -9.20 -21.96
CA LYS A 279 -10.51 -9.20 -22.95
C LYS A 279 -11.88 -9.19 -22.28
N ARG A 280 -12.09 -10.00 -21.23
CA ARG A 280 -13.34 -9.96 -20.45
C ARG A 280 -13.61 -8.56 -19.89
N LEU A 281 -12.57 -7.92 -19.32
CA LEU A 281 -12.67 -6.55 -18.82
C LEU A 281 -12.99 -5.55 -19.94
N GLN A 282 -12.33 -5.67 -21.10
CA GLN A 282 -12.59 -4.83 -22.27
C GLN A 282 -14.02 -5.01 -22.80
N ASP A 283 -14.51 -6.25 -22.83
CA ASP A 283 -15.87 -6.55 -23.27
C ASP A 283 -16.92 -5.94 -22.32
N ALA A 284 -16.74 -6.08 -21.02
CA ALA A 284 -17.59 -5.46 -20.01
C ALA A 284 -17.57 -3.92 -20.09
N TYR A 285 -16.38 -3.33 -20.29
CA TYR A 285 -16.23 -1.89 -20.51
C TYR A 285 -16.94 -1.42 -21.79
N ASN A 286 -16.77 -2.13 -22.89
CA ASN A 286 -17.41 -1.78 -24.17
C ASN A 286 -18.94 -1.92 -24.14
N LYS A 287 -19.47 -2.83 -23.33
CA LYS A 287 -20.90 -2.97 -23.08
C LYS A 287 -21.49 -1.89 -22.16
N GLY A 288 -20.62 -1.07 -21.54
CA GLY A 288 -21.03 -0.04 -20.60
C GLY A 288 -21.32 -0.56 -19.19
N TYR A 289 -20.92 -1.78 -18.86
CA TYR A 289 -21.09 -2.36 -17.53
C TYR A 289 -20.14 -1.76 -16.50
N ILE A 290 -18.95 -1.31 -16.97
CA ILE A 290 -17.92 -0.71 -16.14
C ILE A 290 -17.91 0.80 -16.36
N ASP A 291 -17.83 1.56 -15.29
CA ASP A 291 -17.66 3.00 -15.30
C ASP A 291 -16.53 3.43 -16.24
N LYS A 292 -16.82 4.29 -17.19
CA LYS A 292 -15.82 4.79 -18.14
C LYS A 292 -14.72 5.59 -17.50
N GLU A 293 -15.01 6.19 -16.35
CA GLU A 293 -14.03 6.92 -15.56
C GLU A 293 -13.14 6.01 -14.70
N SER A 294 -13.39 4.69 -14.66
CA SER A 294 -12.52 3.73 -13.98
C SER A 294 -11.06 3.82 -14.41
N LEU A 295 -10.79 4.29 -15.64
CA LEU A 295 -9.44 4.51 -16.14
C LEU A 295 -8.72 5.71 -15.49
N THR A 296 -9.45 6.61 -14.86
CA THR A 296 -8.93 7.85 -14.27
C THR A 296 -9.38 8.07 -12.84
N ASN A 297 -10.27 7.22 -12.31
CA ASN A 297 -10.73 7.35 -10.94
C ASN A 297 -9.60 7.14 -9.96
N ALA A 298 -9.52 8.05 -8.99
CA ALA A 298 -8.90 7.77 -7.71
C ALA A 298 -9.86 6.99 -6.80
N THR A 299 -9.36 6.33 -5.79
CA THR A 299 -10.13 5.54 -4.83
C THR A 299 -11.23 6.37 -4.16
N SER A 300 -10.92 7.62 -3.81
CA SER A 300 -11.88 8.57 -3.23
C SER A 300 -13.07 8.85 -4.15
N ASN A 301 -12.82 8.98 -5.47
CA ASN A 301 -13.87 9.19 -6.46
C ASN A 301 -14.84 7.99 -6.48
N CYS A 302 -14.31 6.77 -6.53
CA CYS A 302 -15.15 5.57 -6.50
C CYS A 302 -16.00 5.48 -5.23
N ARG A 303 -15.44 5.78 -4.05
CA ARG A 303 -16.22 5.80 -2.81
C ARG A 303 -17.35 6.80 -2.87
N THR A 304 -17.08 8.02 -3.32
CA THR A 304 -18.09 9.08 -3.46
C THR A 304 -19.21 8.65 -4.40
N LYS A 305 -18.88 8.19 -5.61
CA LYS A 305 -19.86 7.69 -6.59
C LYS A 305 -20.71 6.55 -6.03
N PHE A 306 -20.09 5.61 -5.31
CA PHE A 306 -20.85 4.54 -4.67
C PHE A 306 -21.79 5.08 -3.61
N MET A 307 -21.36 5.99 -2.74
CA MET A 307 -22.21 6.60 -1.72
C MET A 307 -23.38 7.38 -2.33
N GLU A 308 -23.16 8.06 -3.44
CA GLU A 308 -24.15 8.84 -4.19
C GLU A 308 -25.12 7.97 -5.01
N GLY A 309 -24.85 6.67 -5.16
CA GLY A 309 -25.75 5.75 -5.85
C GLY A 309 -25.53 5.63 -7.34
N GLU A 310 -24.38 6.03 -7.87
CA GLU A 310 -24.13 6.02 -9.31
C GLU A 310 -23.89 4.62 -9.87
N PHE A 311 -23.44 3.65 -9.05
CA PHE A 311 -23.21 2.28 -9.49
C PHE A 311 -23.58 1.23 -8.44
N GLY A 312 -23.80 -0.02 -8.90
CA GLY A 312 -24.42 -1.08 -8.11
C GLY A 312 -23.47 -2.05 -7.40
N ALA A 313 -22.28 -2.29 -7.96
CA ALA A 313 -21.29 -3.22 -7.42
C ALA A 313 -19.95 -2.51 -7.15
N PHE A 314 -19.37 -2.73 -5.96
CA PHE A 314 -18.15 -2.09 -5.52
C PHE A 314 -17.23 -3.08 -4.83
N THR A 315 -16.05 -3.32 -5.37
CA THR A 315 -15.02 -4.14 -4.72
C THR A 315 -14.05 -3.23 -3.98
N TYR A 316 -13.98 -3.41 -2.66
CA TYR A 316 -13.21 -2.55 -1.78
C TYR A 316 -12.82 -3.29 -0.49
N TRP A 317 -11.94 -2.68 0.29
CA TRP A 317 -11.57 -3.17 1.62
C TRP A 317 -12.77 -3.16 2.56
N ALA A 318 -12.92 -4.23 3.36
CA ALA A 318 -13.96 -4.38 4.38
C ALA A 318 -13.49 -3.95 5.76
#